data_7b63491ce9c8715bdf04e2bc4c57407b
#
_entry.id   7b63491ce9c8715bdf04e2bc4c57407b
#
_cell.length_a   1.000
_cell.length_b   1.000
_cell.length_c   1.000
_cell.angle_alpha   90.00
_cell.angle_beta   90.00
_cell.angle_gamma   90.00
#
_symmetry.space_group_name_H-M   'P 1'
#
loop_
_entity.id
_entity.type
_entity.pdbx_description
1 polymer ?
#
loop_
_entity_poly.entity_id
_entity_poly.type
_entity_poly.pdbx_seq_one_letter_code
_entity_poly.pdbx_strand_id
1 'polypeptide(L)'
;MELAQSTLSASFIDKGARQLLLNLLGRLEHGQLLLRDGGERHSFGVAGTDLHAELVVQDPAFYRRLLLGGSIAAGETWVEGFWTSPDPVALVRLLARNLTLLDSLERRLGWLSFPFNKVRHWLNRNTLTGSRSNIAAHYDLGNTLYQGFLDSHMQYSSAIYPSAEATLEDGQQAKLRTICERLELGPDDHLLEIGSGWGGLAVYAARHYGCRVTTTTISRAQHDYAKEWIAREGLGDRITLLLEDYRKLEGTYDKLVSIEMIEAVGHAFLPDYFRQLSRLLKPGGRLLIQAITIADQRHAQYLRGVDFIQRYIFPGGCLPSVSQMAGLLARETDMQLVRLHDHGHHYARTLAHWCERFLALAPELPKLGYSQDFIRLWHFYFAYCEGGFWERTISLVQLEAAKPGPAGWSGDLPVSGH
;
A
#
# COMPACT_ATOMS: atom_id res chain seq x y z
N MET A 1 7.59 35.71 26.17
CA MET A 1 9.00 35.51 25.80
C MET A 1 8.99 35.05 24.36
N GLU A 2 9.11 36.01 23.44
CA GLU A 2 9.05 35.81 21.99
C GLU A 2 10.23 34.94 21.56
N LEU A 3 9.95 33.80 20.98
CA LEU A 3 10.94 32.99 20.29
C LEU A 3 11.34 33.75 19.02
N ALA A 4 12.55 34.28 19.01
CA ALA A 4 13.16 34.90 17.86
C ALA A 4 13.20 33.88 16.71
N GLN A 5 12.39 34.12 15.67
CA GLN A 5 12.51 33.42 14.40
C GLN A 5 13.88 33.79 13.80
N SER A 6 14.83 32.87 13.84
CA SER A 6 16.07 33.01 13.11
C SER A 6 15.73 32.89 11.61
N THR A 7 15.72 34.01 10.91
CA THR A 7 15.60 34.04 9.46
C THR A 7 16.86 33.43 8.86
N LEU A 8 16.83 32.14 8.53
CA LEU A 8 17.87 31.46 7.74
C LEU A 8 17.96 32.18 6.38
N SER A 9 19.09 32.77 6.10
CA SER A 9 19.34 33.47 4.83
C SER A 9 19.37 32.45 3.69
N ALA A 10 18.37 32.49 2.77
CA ALA A 10 18.32 31.62 1.61
C ALA A 10 19.57 31.81 0.72
N SER A 11 20.24 30.73 0.38
CA SER A 11 21.37 30.73 -0.55
C SER A 11 20.92 31.21 -1.95
N PHE A 12 21.83 31.66 -2.79
CA PHE A 12 21.54 32.05 -4.17
C PHE A 12 20.90 30.90 -4.97
N ILE A 13 21.32 29.65 -4.68
CA ILE A 13 20.76 28.42 -5.30
C ILE A 13 19.32 28.20 -4.84
N ASP A 14 19.01 28.41 -3.56
CA ASP A 14 17.64 28.23 -3.04
C ASP A 14 16.68 29.28 -3.64
N LYS A 15 17.14 30.52 -3.87
CA LYS A 15 16.34 31.54 -4.54
C LYS A 15 16.03 31.16 -6.00
N GLY A 16 17.00 30.63 -6.74
CA GLY A 16 16.79 30.12 -8.10
C GLY A 16 15.83 28.91 -8.13
N ALA A 17 15.98 27.99 -7.20
CA ALA A 17 15.10 26.84 -7.05
C ALA A 17 13.66 27.26 -6.70
N ARG A 18 13.50 28.22 -5.79
CA ARG A 18 12.21 28.82 -5.44
C ARG A 18 11.51 29.40 -6.68
N GLN A 19 12.21 30.26 -7.45
CA GLN A 19 11.63 30.87 -8.64
C GLN A 19 11.18 29.83 -9.68
N LEU A 20 11.98 28.77 -9.87
CA LEU A 20 11.63 27.69 -10.78
C LEU A 20 10.37 26.94 -10.31
N LEU A 21 10.25 26.65 -9.00
CA LEU A 21 9.06 25.98 -8.44
C LEU A 21 7.82 26.89 -8.55
N LEU A 22 7.93 28.18 -8.22
CA LEU A 22 6.80 29.13 -8.35
C LEU A 22 6.31 29.22 -9.81
N ASN A 23 7.21 29.25 -10.78
CA ASN A 23 6.87 29.23 -12.20
C ASN A 23 6.17 27.92 -12.62
N LEU A 24 6.57 26.79 -12.01
CA LEU A 24 5.92 25.51 -12.24
C LEU A 24 4.51 25.50 -11.65
N LEU A 25 4.37 25.91 -10.38
CA LEU A 25 3.08 25.99 -9.69
C LEU A 25 2.10 26.95 -10.39
N GLY A 26 2.60 27.98 -11.08
CA GLY A 26 1.78 28.85 -11.94
C GLY A 26 1.11 28.15 -13.12
N ARG A 27 1.46 26.87 -13.39
CA ARG A 27 0.88 26.05 -14.45
C ARG A 27 -0.09 24.99 -13.92
N LEU A 28 -0.48 25.06 -12.66
CA LEU A 28 -1.48 24.15 -12.11
C LEU A 28 -2.83 24.36 -12.83
N GLU A 29 -3.38 23.29 -13.38
CA GLU A 29 -4.63 23.29 -14.14
C GLU A 29 -5.81 22.78 -13.30
N HIS A 30 -5.53 22.01 -12.25
CA HIS A 30 -6.55 21.36 -11.41
C HIS A 30 -6.34 21.70 -9.94
N GLY A 31 -7.38 22.24 -9.30
CA GLY A 31 -7.35 22.61 -7.88
C GLY A 31 -6.70 23.97 -7.61
N GLN A 32 -6.67 24.37 -6.36
CA GLN A 32 -6.06 25.62 -5.90
C GLN A 32 -5.04 25.36 -4.81
N LEU A 33 -3.83 25.92 -4.94
CA LEU A 33 -2.77 25.87 -3.95
C LEU A 33 -2.54 27.25 -3.33
N LEU A 34 -2.58 27.33 -2.02
CA LEU A 34 -2.06 28.46 -1.26
C LEU A 34 -0.64 28.10 -0.75
N LEU A 35 0.35 28.79 -1.24
CA LEU A 35 1.72 28.68 -0.74
C LEU A 35 2.01 29.83 0.23
N ARG A 36 2.45 29.50 1.45
CA ARG A 36 2.98 30.47 2.43
C ARG A 36 4.48 30.27 2.58
N ASP A 37 5.24 31.35 2.45
CA ASP A 37 6.69 31.33 2.49
C ASP A 37 7.25 32.63 3.09
N GLY A 38 7.83 32.57 4.28
CA GLY A 38 8.50 33.71 4.91
C GLY A 38 7.63 34.98 5.09
N GLY A 39 6.31 34.84 5.22
CA GLY A 39 5.35 35.93 5.30
C GLY A 39 4.71 36.31 3.95
N GLU A 40 5.24 35.82 2.82
CA GLU A 40 4.60 35.95 1.52
C GLU A 40 3.48 34.92 1.32
N ARG A 41 2.47 35.27 0.53
CA ARG A 41 1.38 34.37 0.14
C ARG A 41 1.22 34.37 -1.35
N HIS A 42 1.24 33.18 -1.93
CA HIS A 42 1.04 32.97 -3.37
C HIS A 42 -0.14 32.03 -3.59
N SER A 43 -1.03 32.36 -4.51
CA SER A 43 -2.14 31.48 -4.90
C SER A 43 -1.93 31.02 -6.33
N PHE A 44 -2.05 29.71 -6.56
CA PHE A 44 -1.85 29.06 -7.85
C PHE A 44 -3.05 28.18 -8.19
N GLY A 45 -3.22 27.88 -9.48
CA GLY A 45 -4.29 27.03 -9.98
C GLY A 45 -5.59 27.77 -10.23
N VAL A 46 -6.71 27.06 -10.20
CA VAL A 46 -8.03 27.55 -10.60
C VAL A 46 -8.88 27.87 -9.38
N ALA A 47 -9.36 29.11 -9.27
CA ALA A 47 -10.24 29.51 -8.18
C ALA A 47 -11.63 28.84 -8.30
N GLY A 48 -12.28 28.57 -7.16
CA GLY A 48 -13.64 28.01 -7.11
C GLY A 48 -13.73 26.52 -7.40
N THR A 49 -12.59 25.79 -7.36
CA THR A 49 -12.57 24.34 -7.49
C THR A 49 -12.92 23.65 -6.16
N ASP A 50 -13.23 22.36 -6.25
CA ASP A 50 -13.54 21.48 -5.11
C ASP A 50 -12.31 21.09 -4.26
N LEU A 51 -11.10 21.31 -4.79
CA LEU A 51 -9.86 20.91 -4.13
C LEU A 51 -8.97 22.11 -3.83
N HIS A 52 -8.79 22.35 -2.53
CA HIS A 52 -7.94 23.40 -2.00
C HIS A 52 -6.85 22.77 -1.15
N ALA A 53 -5.60 23.18 -1.35
CA ALA A 53 -4.48 22.75 -0.55
C ALA A 53 -3.64 23.94 -0.08
N GLU A 54 -2.97 23.75 1.05
CA GLU A 54 -2.05 24.74 1.60
C GLU A 54 -0.68 24.10 1.84
N LEU A 55 0.36 24.79 1.42
CA LEU A 55 1.77 24.43 1.65
C LEU A 55 2.44 25.59 2.40
N VAL A 56 3.02 25.30 3.56
CA VAL A 56 3.73 26.27 4.39
C VAL A 56 5.21 25.90 4.41
N VAL A 57 6.04 26.71 3.78
CA VAL A 57 7.49 26.51 3.76
C VAL A 57 8.10 27.12 5.03
N GLN A 58 8.87 26.32 5.76
CA GLN A 58 9.56 26.68 6.99
C GLN A 58 11.04 26.92 6.75
N ASP A 59 11.65 26.19 5.81
CA ASP A 59 13.09 26.31 5.46
C ASP A 59 13.23 26.48 3.93
N PRO A 60 13.92 27.54 3.46
CA PRO A 60 14.14 27.79 2.02
C PRO A 60 14.86 26.65 1.29
N ALA A 61 15.65 25.82 1.98
CA ALA A 61 16.33 24.68 1.36
C ALA A 61 15.34 23.61 0.82
N PHE A 62 14.07 23.64 1.28
CA PHE A 62 12.97 22.85 0.72
C PHE A 62 12.92 22.90 -0.81
N TYR A 63 12.99 24.08 -1.39
CA TYR A 63 12.86 24.29 -2.84
C TYR A 63 13.91 23.50 -3.63
N ARG A 64 15.17 23.64 -3.25
CA ARG A 64 16.27 22.93 -3.91
C ARG A 64 16.17 21.43 -3.72
N ARG A 65 15.86 20.98 -2.50
CA ARG A 65 15.74 19.56 -2.21
C ARG A 65 14.61 18.91 -2.99
N LEU A 66 13.44 19.56 -3.04
CA LEU A 66 12.28 19.05 -3.78
C LEU A 66 12.57 18.93 -5.28
N LEU A 67 13.20 19.94 -5.90
CA LEU A 67 13.54 19.92 -7.33
C LEU A 67 14.54 18.82 -7.69
N LEU A 68 15.48 18.48 -6.80
CA LEU A 68 16.50 17.48 -7.06
C LEU A 68 16.08 16.06 -6.69
N GLY A 69 15.19 15.90 -5.73
CA GLY A 69 14.84 14.59 -5.16
C GLY A 69 13.38 14.16 -5.32
N GLY A 70 12.52 14.99 -5.93
CA GLY A 70 11.13 14.64 -6.24
C GLY A 70 10.33 14.18 -5.01
N SER A 71 9.53 13.13 -5.17
CA SER A 71 8.67 12.58 -4.11
C SER A 71 9.44 12.10 -2.88
N ILE A 72 10.64 11.57 -3.08
CA ILE A 72 11.51 11.14 -1.97
C ILE A 72 11.88 12.35 -1.11
N ALA A 73 12.37 13.42 -1.73
CA ALA A 73 12.75 14.62 -1.00
C ALA A 73 11.54 15.37 -0.41
N ALA A 74 10.36 15.26 -1.00
CA ALA A 74 9.14 15.77 -0.39
C ALA A 74 8.89 15.11 0.98
N GLY A 75 8.98 13.78 1.06
CA GLY A 75 8.85 13.05 2.32
C GLY A 75 9.99 13.33 3.31
N GLU A 76 11.25 13.34 2.84
CA GLU A 76 12.42 13.67 3.69
C GLU A 76 12.28 15.06 4.33
N THR A 77 11.97 16.07 3.52
CA THR A 77 11.83 17.45 3.99
C THR A 77 10.58 17.67 4.85
N TRP A 78 9.53 16.86 4.69
CA TRP A 78 8.41 16.81 5.63
C TRP A 78 8.88 16.28 7.00
N VAL A 79 9.60 15.17 7.03
CA VAL A 79 10.13 14.58 8.27
C VAL A 79 11.05 15.57 8.98
N GLU A 80 11.93 16.24 8.26
CA GLU A 80 12.85 17.25 8.79
C GLU A 80 12.17 18.59 9.18
N GLY A 81 10.90 18.79 8.82
CA GLY A 81 10.14 19.99 9.17
C GLY A 81 10.39 21.21 8.28
N PHE A 82 10.97 21.02 7.08
CA PHE A 82 11.20 22.11 6.14
C PHE A 82 9.92 22.71 5.56
N TRP A 83 8.86 21.93 5.60
CA TRP A 83 7.52 22.36 5.21
C TRP A 83 6.44 21.62 6.01
N THR A 84 5.24 22.22 6.01
CA THR A 84 4.05 21.64 6.63
C THR A 84 2.83 21.91 5.76
N SER A 85 1.74 21.20 6.02
CA SER A 85 0.41 21.44 5.45
C SER A 85 -0.64 21.16 6.54
N PRO A 86 -1.69 21.98 6.66
CA PRO A 86 -2.81 21.66 7.53
C PRO A 86 -3.60 20.45 7.04
N ASP A 87 -3.59 20.19 5.72
CA ASP A 87 -4.17 19.01 5.09
C ASP A 87 -3.18 18.46 4.05
N PRO A 88 -2.28 17.55 4.47
CA PRO A 88 -1.31 16.94 3.56
C PRO A 88 -1.97 16.04 2.51
N VAL A 89 -3.15 15.46 2.80
CA VAL A 89 -3.91 14.65 1.83
C VAL A 89 -4.40 15.50 0.68
N ALA A 90 -5.02 16.65 0.96
CA ALA A 90 -5.45 17.60 -0.08
C ALA A 90 -4.27 18.06 -0.95
N LEU A 91 -3.09 18.29 -0.35
CA LEU A 91 -1.88 18.65 -1.09
C LEU A 91 -1.44 17.51 -2.02
N VAL A 92 -1.38 16.28 -1.53
CA VAL A 92 -1.02 15.11 -2.37
C VAL A 92 -2.04 14.92 -3.49
N ARG A 93 -3.34 15.04 -3.22
CA ARG A 93 -4.40 14.97 -4.21
C ARG A 93 -4.23 16.03 -5.31
N LEU A 94 -3.98 17.27 -4.91
CA LEU A 94 -3.72 18.36 -5.86
C LEU A 94 -2.53 18.06 -6.78
N LEU A 95 -1.43 17.58 -6.22
CA LEU A 95 -0.25 17.17 -6.98
C LEU A 95 -0.56 15.98 -7.89
N ALA A 96 -1.33 15.00 -7.41
CA ALA A 96 -1.75 13.83 -8.19
C ALA A 96 -2.64 14.21 -9.38
N ARG A 97 -3.55 15.18 -9.25
CA ARG A 97 -4.34 15.71 -10.38
C ARG A 97 -3.50 16.42 -11.42
N ASN A 98 -2.32 16.91 -11.05
CA ASN A 98 -1.40 17.65 -11.93
C ASN A 98 -0.13 16.83 -12.27
N LEU A 99 -0.19 15.49 -12.27
CA LEU A 99 0.97 14.62 -12.49
C LEU A 99 1.66 14.84 -13.83
N THR A 100 0.92 15.13 -14.90
CA THR A 100 1.50 15.43 -16.21
C THR A 100 2.48 16.61 -16.17
N LEU A 101 2.16 17.63 -15.36
CA LEU A 101 3.03 18.76 -15.11
C LEU A 101 4.29 18.33 -14.34
N LEU A 102 4.13 17.53 -13.27
CA LEU A 102 5.24 17.03 -12.45
C LEU A 102 6.16 16.09 -13.23
N ASP A 103 5.60 15.16 -14.01
CA ASP A 103 6.35 14.24 -14.89
C ASP A 103 7.20 15.01 -15.94
N SER A 104 6.71 16.17 -16.40
CA SER A 104 7.46 17.03 -17.32
C SER A 104 8.70 17.62 -16.67
N LEU A 105 8.65 17.92 -15.36
CA LEU A 105 9.77 18.40 -14.59
C LEU A 105 10.78 17.29 -14.30
N GLU A 106 10.30 16.13 -13.85
CA GLU A 106 11.15 14.96 -13.60
C GLU A 106 11.93 14.55 -14.85
N ARG A 107 11.31 14.57 -16.02
CA ARG A 107 12.01 14.30 -17.29
C ARG A 107 13.12 15.30 -17.59
N ARG A 108 12.95 16.57 -17.19
CA ARG A 108 13.94 17.63 -17.43
C ARG A 108 15.08 17.62 -16.42
N LEU A 109 14.84 17.21 -15.17
CA LEU A 109 15.81 17.27 -14.08
C LEU A 109 16.30 15.87 -13.61
N GLY A 110 15.58 14.80 -13.95
CA GLY A 110 15.83 13.43 -13.44
C GLY A 110 17.18 12.82 -13.81
N TRP A 111 17.89 13.39 -14.80
CA TRP A 111 19.24 12.94 -15.15
C TRP A 111 20.26 13.22 -14.03
N LEU A 112 19.96 14.14 -13.10
CA LEU A 112 20.84 14.52 -11.98
C LEU A 112 20.79 13.53 -10.81
N SER A 113 19.66 12.82 -10.58
CA SER A 113 19.46 11.94 -9.43
C SER A 113 19.47 10.44 -9.76
N PHE A 114 19.51 10.08 -11.03
CA PHE A 114 19.29 8.74 -11.57
C PHE A 114 20.24 7.62 -11.08
N PRO A 115 21.57 7.80 -10.91
CA PRO A 115 22.46 6.68 -10.62
C PRO A 115 22.33 6.14 -9.19
N PHE A 116 22.12 6.98 -8.19
CA PHE A 116 22.14 6.60 -6.78
C PHE A 116 20.94 5.75 -6.35
N ASN A 117 19.75 6.07 -6.84
CA ASN A 117 18.52 5.39 -6.45
C ASN A 117 18.45 3.97 -7.03
N LYS A 118 18.98 3.74 -8.25
CA LYS A 118 19.01 2.41 -8.88
C LYS A 118 19.89 1.38 -8.15
N VAL A 119 21.07 1.80 -7.71
CA VAL A 119 22.00 0.90 -7.00
C VAL A 119 21.37 0.42 -5.69
N ARG A 120 20.72 1.31 -4.93
CA ARG A 120 20.09 0.98 -3.65
C ARG A 120 18.87 0.07 -3.83
N HIS A 121 18.04 0.30 -4.85
CA HIS A 121 16.90 -0.57 -5.16
C HIS A 121 17.37 -1.99 -5.58
N TRP A 122 18.46 -2.09 -6.32
CA TRP A 122 19.06 -3.38 -6.68
C TRP A 122 19.53 -4.16 -5.45
N LEU A 123 20.06 -3.48 -4.44
CA LEU A 123 20.48 -4.10 -3.17
C LEU A 123 19.31 -4.65 -2.34
N ASN A 124 18.11 -4.06 -2.45
CA ASN A 124 16.90 -4.48 -1.72
C ASN A 124 16.03 -5.49 -2.49
N ARG A 125 16.60 -6.25 -3.45
CA ARG A 125 15.83 -7.24 -4.24
C ARG A 125 15.26 -8.35 -3.35
N ASN A 126 14.02 -8.76 -3.64
CA ASN A 126 13.27 -9.76 -2.88
C ASN A 126 13.72 -11.21 -3.19
N THR A 127 15.01 -11.49 -3.03
CA THR A 127 15.54 -12.87 -2.95
C THR A 127 15.03 -13.55 -1.67
N LEU A 128 15.24 -14.86 -1.52
CA LEU A 128 14.83 -15.57 -0.29
C LEU A 128 15.34 -14.93 1.01
N THR A 129 16.56 -14.41 1.00
CA THR A 129 17.18 -13.73 2.16
C THR A 129 16.72 -12.28 2.24
N GLY A 130 16.65 -11.56 1.11
CA GLY A 130 16.23 -10.17 1.03
C GLY A 130 14.79 -9.95 1.46
N SER A 131 13.86 -10.84 1.06
CA SER A 131 12.45 -10.76 1.47
C SER A 131 12.28 -10.83 3.00
N ARG A 132 13.02 -11.71 3.69
CA ARG A 132 12.97 -11.81 5.15
C ARG A 132 13.47 -10.54 5.83
N SER A 133 14.59 -9.98 5.34
CA SER A 133 15.15 -8.73 5.89
C SER A 133 14.23 -7.53 5.66
N ASN A 134 13.64 -7.41 4.47
CA ASN A 134 12.75 -6.31 4.12
C ASN A 134 11.43 -6.36 4.94
N ILE A 135 10.87 -7.56 5.12
CA ILE A 135 9.66 -7.77 5.93
C ILE A 135 9.96 -7.53 7.41
N ALA A 136 11.07 -8.06 7.94
CA ALA A 136 11.47 -7.79 9.32
C ALA A 136 11.60 -6.30 9.58
N ALA A 137 12.26 -5.54 8.70
CA ALA A 137 12.43 -4.09 8.88
C ALA A 137 11.09 -3.32 8.99
N HIS A 138 10.02 -3.80 8.36
CA HIS A 138 8.71 -3.16 8.44
C HIS A 138 7.84 -3.68 9.60
N TYR A 139 7.78 -5.00 9.81
CA TYR A 139 6.88 -5.61 10.81
C TYR A 139 7.48 -5.75 12.22
N ASP A 140 8.80 -5.64 12.38
CA ASP A 140 9.48 -5.65 13.69
C ASP A 140 9.36 -4.30 14.45
N LEU A 141 8.49 -3.40 13.96
CA LEU A 141 8.11 -2.16 14.67
C LEU A 141 7.33 -2.43 15.98
N GLY A 142 6.94 -3.68 16.21
CA GLY A 142 6.24 -4.12 17.42
C GLY A 142 4.72 -4.18 17.28
N ASN A 143 4.12 -5.26 17.76
CA ASN A 143 2.67 -5.51 17.67
C ASN A 143 1.84 -4.39 18.35
N THR A 144 2.37 -3.78 19.42
CA THR A 144 1.71 -2.69 20.15
C THR A 144 1.38 -1.48 19.26
N LEU A 145 2.28 -1.12 18.35
CA LEU A 145 2.03 -0.04 17.39
C LEU A 145 0.84 -0.37 16.49
N TYR A 146 0.86 -1.56 15.89
CA TYR A 146 -0.20 -2.01 14.97
C TYR A 146 -1.54 -2.17 15.67
N GLN A 147 -1.57 -2.73 16.87
CA GLN A 147 -2.77 -2.83 17.70
C GLN A 147 -3.42 -1.48 18.00
N GLY A 148 -2.62 -0.43 18.03
CA GLY A 148 -3.11 0.91 18.33
C GLY A 148 -3.89 1.57 17.20
N PHE A 149 -3.66 1.20 15.93
CA PHE A 149 -4.34 1.84 14.81
C PHE A 149 -5.11 0.86 13.89
N LEU A 150 -4.81 -0.43 13.91
CA LEU A 150 -5.58 -1.43 13.16
C LEU A 150 -6.92 -1.76 13.85
N ASP A 151 -7.75 -2.53 13.16
CA ASP A 151 -8.96 -3.12 13.72
C ASP A 151 -8.66 -4.28 14.66
N SER A 152 -9.69 -4.80 15.34
CA SER A 152 -9.57 -5.91 16.29
C SER A 152 -9.09 -7.24 15.67
N HIS A 153 -9.22 -7.39 14.34
CA HIS A 153 -8.72 -8.55 13.59
C HIS A 153 -7.30 -8.32 13.05
N MET A 154 -6.65 -7.24 13.44
CA MET A 154 -5.28 -6.90 13.04
C MET A 154 -5.08 -6.95 11.52
N GLN A 155 -6.02 -6.41 10.76
CA GLN A 155 -5.97 -6.40 9.30
C GLN A 155 -5.15 -5.23 8.79
N TYR A 156 -3.90 -5.47 8.37
CA TYR A 156 -3.05 -4.46 7.73
C TYR A 156 -3.16 -4.56 6.21
N SER A 157 -4.40 -4.43 5.75
CA SER A 157 -4.82 -4.39 4.34
C SER A 157 -6.12 -3.62 4.23
N SER A 158 -6.49 -3.16 3.05
CA SER A 158 -7.69 -2.34 2.86
C SER A 158 -8.95 -3.04 3.34
N ALA A 159 -9.81 -2.29 3.99
CA ALA A 159 -11.20 -2.66 4.26
C ALA A 159 -12.07 -2.56 2.99
N ILE A 160 -13.29 -3.14 3.02
CA ILE A 160 -14.37 -2.92 2.06
C ILE A 160 -15.58 -2.41 2.83
N TYR A 161 -15.88 -1.12 2.72
CA TYR A 161 -16.94 -0.49 3.49
C TYR A 161 -18.31 -0.75 2.86
N PRO A 162 -19.27 -1.32 3.60
CA PRO A 162 -20.61 -1.60 3.09
C PRO A 162 -21.49 -0.34 2.97
N SER A 163 -21.17 0.74 3.71
CA SER A 163 -21.86 2.02 3.65
C SER A 163 -20.92 3.19 3.94
N ALA A 164 -21.43 4.42 3.78
CA ALA A 164 -20.67 5.63 4.09
C ALA A 164 -20.40 5.79 5.59
N GLU A 165 -21.28 5.29 6.45
CA GLU A 165 -21.20 5.41 7.92
C GLU A 165 -20.45 4.26 8.58
N ALA A 166 -20.10 3.21 7.81
CA ALA A 166 -19.45 2.02 8.35
C ALA A 166 -18.11 2.34 9.00
N THR A 167 -17.82 1.72 10.13
CA THR A 167 -16.55 1.84 10.86
C THR A 167 -15.44 1.05 10.16
N LEU A 168 -14.19 1.20 10.62
CA LEU A 168 -13.08 0.39 10.16
C LEU A 168 -13.33 -1.10 10.43
N GLU A 169 -13.86 -1.42 11.60
CA GLU A 169 -14.22 -2.79 12.00
C GLU A 169 -15.27 -3.40 11.08
N ASP A 170 -16.35 -2.64 10.78
CA ASP A 170 -17.39 -3.08 9.84
C ASP A 170 -16.79 -3.34 8.44
N GLY A 171 -15.93 -2.45 7.99
CA GLY A 171 -15.27 -2.57 6.69
C GLY A 171 -14.32 -3.76 6.60
N GLN A 172 -13.55 -4.01 7.65
CA GLN A 172 -12.64 -5.16 7.69
C GLN A 172 -13.43 -6.48 7.77
N GLN A 173 -14.47 -6.54 8.59
CA GLN A 173 -15.34 -7.72 8.65
C GLN A 173 -16.05 -7.98 7.32
N ALA A 174 -16.55 -6.93 6.65
CA ALA A 174 -17.17 -7.05 5.34
C ALA A 174 -16.17 -7.54 4.28
N LYS A 175 -14.91 -7.09 4.31
CA LYS A 175 -13.84 -7.61 3.46
C LYS A 175 -13.62 -9.10 3.67
N LEU A 176 -13.45 -9.55 4.92
CA LEU A 176 -13.22 -10.97 5.23
C LEU A 176 -14.38 -11.83 4.74
N ARG A 177 -15.63 -11.40 4.99
CA ARG A 177 -16.83 -12.05 4.48
C ARG A 177 -16.85 -12.12 2.95
N THR A 178 -16.63 -11.00 2.28
CA THR A 178 -16.61 -10.91 0.81
C THR A 178 -15.59 -11.86 0.19
N ILE A 179 -14.39 -11.97 0.76
CA ILE A 179 -13.35 -12.89 0.30
C ILE A 179 -13.83 -14.34 0.42
N CYS A 180 -14.37 -14.72 1.56
CA CYS A 180 -14.85 -16.09 1.80
C CYS A 180 -16.03 -16.46 0.89
N GLU A 181 -16.99 -15.53 0.69
CA GLU A 181 -18.14 -15.71 -0.19
C GLU A 181 -17.71 -15.83 -1.67
N ARG A 182 -16.77 -14.99 -2.13
CA ARG A 182 -16.25 -15.05 -3.52
C ARG A 182 -15.46 -16.32 -3.81
N LEU A 183 -14.75 -16.82 -2.81
CA LEU A 183 -14.11 -18.13 -2.91
C LEU A 183 -15.08 -19.29 -2.77
N GLU A 184 -16.36 -19.03 -2.42
CA GLU A 184 -17.37 -20.05 -2.16
C GLU A 184 -16.86 -21.07 -1.15
N LEU A 185 -16.36 -20.58 0.01
CA LEU A 185 -15.82 -21.44 1.05
C LEU A 185 -16.91 -22.25 1.73
N GLY A 186 -16.64 -23.54 1.91
CA GLY A 186 -17.46 -24.49 2.66
C GLY A 186 -16.65 -25.35 3.62
N PRO A 187 -17.33 -26.15 4.47
CA PRO A 187 -16.66 -26.94 5.51
C PRO A 187 -15.72 -28.03 4.98
N ASP A 188 -15.93 -28.47 3.75
CA ASP A 188 -15.11 -29.51 3.11
C ASP A 188 -13.87 -28.94 2.42
N ASP A 189 -13.80 -27.62 2.22
CA ASP A 189 -12.69 -26.96 1.56
C ASP A 189 -11.40 -26.94 2.41
N HIS A 190 -10.27 -27.00 1.74
CA HIS A 190 -8.96 -26.68 2.29
C HIS A 190 -8.46 -25.39 1.64
N LEU A 191 -8.53 -24.29 2.39
CA LEU A 191 -8.04 -22.99 1.96
C LEU A 191 -6.53 -22.88 2.21
N LEU A 192 -5.78 -22.40 1.21
CA LEU A 192 -4.43 -21.87 1.39
C LEU A 192 -4.46 -20.35 1.44
N GLU A 193 -3.93 -19.76 2.52
CA GLU A 193 -3.67 -18.33 2.62
C GLU A 193 -2.17 -18.05 2.51
N ILE A 194 -1.75 -17.26 1.54
CA ILE A 194 -0.37 -16.81 1.39
C ILE A 194 -0.24 -15.39 1.92
N GLY A 195 0.42 -15.25 3.08
CA GLY A 195 0.51 -14.01 3.83
C GLY A 195 -0.51 -13.96 4.96
N SER A 196 -0.26 -14.66 6.07
CA SER A 196 -1.20 -14.75 7.20
C SER A 196 -1.48 -13.40 7.89
N GLY A 197 -0.60 -12.41 7.73
CA GLY A 197 -0.62 -11.28 8.66
C GLY A 197 -0.61 -11.81 10.10
N TRP A 198 -1.43 -11.25 10.96
CA TRP A 198 -1.61 -11.71 12.34
C TRP A 198 -2.66 -12.82 12.50
N GLY A 199 -3.15 -13.42 11.39
CA GLY A 199 -4.03 -14.58 11.41
C GLY A 199 -5.53 -14.28 11.26
N GLY A 200 -5.91 -13.03 11.03
CA GLY A 200 -7.33 -12.62 11.07
C GLY A 200 -8.20 -13.31 10.03
N LEU A 201 -7.76 -13.46 8.78
CA LEU A 201 -8.53 -14.16 7.75
C LEU A 201 -8.62 -15.67 8.03
N ALA A 202 -7.51 -16.30 8.43
CA ALA A 202 -7.51 -17.74 8.76
C ALA A 202 -8.50 -18.05 9.88
N VAL A 203 -8.48 -17.27 10.97
CA VAL A 203 -9.41 -17.42 12.09
C VAL A 203 -10.86 -17.19 11.65
N TYR A 204 -11.10 -16.13 10.86
CA TYR A 204 -12.44 -15.82 10.34
C TYR A 204 -12.99 -16.95 9.46
N ALA A 205 -12.22 -17.41 8.49
CA ALA A 205 -12.63 -18.48 7.56
C ALA A 205 -12.91 -19.80 8.30
N ALA A 206 -12.00 -20.24 9.18
CA ALA A 206 -12.19 -21.47 9.94
C ALA A 206 -13.41 -21.41 10.86
N ARG A 207 -13.67 -20.24 11.51
CA ARG A 207 -14.78 -20.05 12.43
C ARG A 207 -16.13 -20.00 11.72
N HIS A 208 -16.26 -19.20 10.66
CA HIS A 208 -17.54 -18.90 10.05
C HIS A 208 -17.92 -19.85 8.91
N TYR A 209 -16.94 -20.45 8.24
CA TYR A 209 -17.16 -21.36 7.11
C TYR A 209 -16.80 -22.81 7.42
N GLY A 210 -16.18 -23.08 8.58
CA GLY A 210 -15.82 -24.42 9.02
C GLY A 210 -14.75 -25.11 8.19
N CYS A 211 -14.12 -24.40 7.22
CA CYS A 211 -13.09 -24.95 6.35
C CYS A 211 -11.78 -25.21 7.10
N ARG A 212 -10.93 -26.05 6.51
CA ARG A 212 -9.53 -26.18 6.94
C ARG A 212 -8.72 -25.05 6.30
N VAL A 213 -7.78 -24.49 7.04
CA VAL A 213 -6.91 -23.41 6.55
C VAL A 213 -5.45 -23.79 6.76
N THR A 214 -4.64 -23.71 5.71
CA THR A 214 -3.19 -23.60 5.82
C THR A 214 -2.82 -22.15 5.54
N THR A 215 -2.10 -21.51 6.44
CA THR A 215 -1.68 -20.12 6.29
C THR A 215 -0.19 -19.98 6.56
N THR A 216 0.49 -19.06 5.86
CA THR A 216 1.93 -18.89 5.97
C THR A 216 2.36 -17.44 6.08
N THR A 217 3.41 -17.20 6.85
CA THR A 217 4.15 -15.93 6.94
C THR A 217 5.64 -16.20 7.05
N ILE A 218 6.47 -15.22 6.70
CA ILE A 218 7.90 -15.23 6.98
C ILE A 218 8.30 -14.31 8.14
N SER A 219 7.34 -13.58 8.73
CA SER A 219 7.53 -12.75 9.92
C SER A 219 7.33 -13.58 11.19
N ARG A 220 8.35 -13.65 12.03
CA ARG A 220 8.29 -14.32 13.34
C ARG A 220 7.26 -13.64 14.24
N ALA A 221 7.22 -12.31 14.29
CA ALA A 221 6.30 -11.56 15.13
C ALA A 221 4.82 -11.83 14.76
N GLN A 222 4.51 -11.87 13.46
CA GLN A 222 3.17 -12.22 12.98
C GLN A 222 2.81 -13.67 13.31
N HIS A 223 3.75 -14.61 13.06
CA HIS A 223 3.55 -16.02 13.34
C HIS A 223 3.24 -16.27 14.81
N ASP A 224 4.04 -15.72 15.72
CA ASP A 224 3.89 -15.99 17.15
C ASP A 224 2.56 -15.41 17.67
N TYR A 225 2.17 -14.21 17.23
CA TYR A 225 0.87 -13.63 17.53
C TYR A 225 -0.30 -14.47 16.99
N ALA A 226 -0.25 -14.87 15.72
CA ALA A 226 -1.29 -15.69 15.09
C ALA A 226 -1.45 -17.04 15.80
N LYS A 227 -0.32 -17.65 16.20
CA LYS A 227 -0.31 -18.93 16.94
C LYS A 227 -1.06 -18.81 18.28
N GLU A 228 -0.80 -17.75 19.03
CA GLU A 228 -1.49 -17.49 20.30
C GLU A 228 -2.99 -17.25 20.08
N TRP A 229 -3.33 -16.49 19.03
CA TRP A 229 -4.73 -16.24 18.71
C TRP A 229 -5.48 -17.49 18.29
N ILE A 230 -4.92 -18.30 17.38
CA ILE A 230 -5.50 -19.60 16.95
C ILE A 230 -5.75 -20.52 18.16
N ALA A 231 -4.80 -20.59 19.09
CA ALA A 231 -4.94 -21.39 20.31
C ALA A 231 -6.05 -20.87 21.22
N ARG A 232 -6.13 -19.57 21.44
CA ARG A 232 -7.18 -18.92 22.24
C ARG A 232 -8.58 -19.14 21.69
N GLU A 233 -8.70 -19.21 20.36
CA GLU A 233 -9.97 -19.47 19.67
C GLU A 233 -10.33 -20.96 19.56
N GLY A 234 -9.45 -21.87 20.01
CA GLY A 234 -9.66 -23.31 19.92
C GLY A 234 -9.69 -23.87 18.50
N LEU A 235 -9.01 -23.20 17.55
CA LEU A 235 -9.04 -23.54 16.11
C LEU A 235 -7.79 -24.31 15.65
N GLY A 236 -6.97 -24.84 16.57
CA GLY A 236 -5.75 -25.57 16.24
C GLY A 236 -5.96 -26.81 15.37
N ASP A 237 -7.13 -27.46 15.46
CA ASP A 237 -7.47 -28.63 14.63
C ASP A 237 -7.85 -28.25 13.18
N ARG A 238 -8.16 -26.98 12.92
CA ARG A 238 -8.60 -26.50 11.61
C ARG A 238 -7.56 -25.62 10.91
N ILE A 239 -6.67 -24.98 11.66
CA ILE A 239 -5.69 -24.03 11.11
C ILE A 239 -4.27 -24.57 11.28
N THR A 240 -3.57 -24.77 10.16
CA THR A 240 -2.15 -25.06 10.11
C THR A 240 -1.39 -23.77 9.80
N LEU A 241 -0.65 -23.26 10.77
CA LEU A 241 0.15 -22.02 10.62
C LEU A 241 1.61 -22.37 10.34
N LEU A 242 2.16 -21.86 9.25
CA LEU A 242 3.53 -22.12 8.82
C LEU A 242 4.40 -20.85 8.92
N LEU A 243 5.63 -21.00 9.42
CA LEU A 243 6.67 -19.96 9.31
C LEU A 243 7.55 -20.29 8.10
N GLU A 244 7.01 -20.14 6.91
CA GLU A 244 7.65 -20.57 5.68
C GLU A 244 7.39 -19.63 4.51
N ASP A 245 8.37 -19.56 3.61
CA ASP A 245 8.24 -18.81 2.37
C ASP A 245 7.31 -19.55 1.39
N TYR A 246 6.38 -18.80 0.75
CA TYR A 246 5.39 -19.37 -0.18
C TYR A 246 6.02 -20.18 -1.32
N ARG A 247 7.28 -19.87 -1.70
CA ARG A 247 8.04 -20.57 -2.75
C ARG A 247 8.36 -22.02 -2.41
N LYS A 248 8.30 -22.37 -1.11
CA LYS A 248 8.58 -23.70 -0.60
C LYS A 248 7.35 -24.52 -0.28
N LEU A 249 6.16 -23.89 -0.33
CA LEU A 249 4.92 -24.58 -0.04
C LEU A 249 4.69 -25.73 -1.02
N GLU A 250 4.16 -26.82 -0.48
CA GLU A 250 3.83 -28.04 -1.20
C GLU A 250 2.37 -28.42 -0.96
N GLY A 251 1.90 -29.47 -1.66
CA GLY A 251 0.51 -29.93 -1.59
C GLY A 251 -0.38 -29.25 -2.60
N THR A 252 -1.71 -29.51 -2.47
CA THR A 252 -2.75 -28.93 -3.31
C THR A 252 -3.98 -28.56 -2.47
N TYR A 253 -4.62 -27.46 -2.83
CA TYR A 253 -5.68 -26.83 -2.04
C TYR A 253 -6.90 -26.57 -2.92
N ASP A 254 -8.10 -26.57 -2.32
CA ASP A 254 -9.35 -26.33 -3.03
C ASP A 254 -9.50 -24.85 -3.39
N LYS A 255 -9.08 -23.99 -2.49
CA LYS A 255 -9.15 -22.52 -2.61
C LYS A 255 -7.82 -21.90 -2.21
N LEU A 256 -7.49 -20.78 -2.83
CA LEU A 256 -6.28 -20.03 -2.53
C LEU A 256 -6.57 -18.54 -2.42
N VAL A 257 -6.01 -17.89 -1.41
CA VAL A 257 -6.13 -16.45 -1.20
C VAL A 257 -4.77 -15.82 -0.90
N SER A 258 -4.57 -14.62 -1.41
CA SER A 258 -3.39 -13.80 -1.09
C SER A 258 -3.79 -12.33 -1.05
N ILE A 259 -3.63 -11.70 0.13
CA ILE A 259 -4.09 -10.33 0.40
C ILE A 259 -2.90 -9.42 0.58
N GLU A 260 -2.69 -8.50 -0.38
CA GLU A 260 -1.64 -7.47 -0.34
C GLU A 260 -0.25 -8.04 0.01
N MET A 261 0.06 -9.19 -0.58
CA MET A 261 1.36 -9.86 -0.48
C MET A 261 2.15 -9.78 -1.79
N ILE A 262 1.45 -9.71 -2.93
CA ILE A 262 2.05 -9.68 -4.26
C ILE A 262 3.02 -8.51 -4.43
N GLU A 263 2.77 -7.40 -3.74
CA GLU A 263 3.62 -6.20 -3.72
C GLU A 263 5.01 -6.49 -3.15
N ALA A 264 5.10 -7.45 -2.22
CA ALA A 264 6.36 -7.89 -1.60
C ALA A 264 7.11 -8.96 -2.42
N VAL A 265 6.54 -9.46 -3.51
CA VAL A 265 7.17 -10.46 -4.38
C VAL A 265 8.32 -9.85 -5.18
N GLY A 266 8.13 -8.64 -5.70
CA GLY A 266 9.06 -7.96 -6.61
C GLY A 266 8.87 -8.37 -8.06
N HIS A 267 8.99 -7.39 -8.96
CA HIS A 267 8.65 -7.52 -10.38
C HIS A 267 9.28 -8.75 -11.08
N ALA A 268 10.56 -9.00 -10.82
CA ALA A 268 11.28 -10.11 -11.47
C ALA A 268 10.80 -11.51 -11.07
N PHE A 269 10.12 -11.64 -9.93
CA PHE A 269 9.67 -12.93 -9.38
C PHE A 269 8.17 -13.17 -9.56
N LEU A 270 7.42 -12.23 -10.13
CA LEU A 270 5.99 -12.39 -10.38
C LEU A 270 5.64 -13.60 -11.27
N PRO A 271 6.39 -13.94 -12.34
CA PRO A 271 6.12 -15.16 -13.11
C PRO A 271 6.18 -16.42 -12.24
N ASP A 272 7.21 -16.55 -11.39
CA ASP A 272 7.35 -17.70 -10.48
C ASP A 272 6.23 -17.73 -9.43
N TYR A 273 5.80 -16.56 -8.96
CA TYR A 273 4.66 -16.44 -8.04
C TYR A 273 3.38 -16.99 -8.66
N PHE A 274 3.01 -16.58 -9.87
CA PHE A 274 1.81 -17.08 -10.53
C PHE A 274 1.89 -18.58 -10.84
N ARG A 275 3.07 -19.10 -11.28
CA ARG A 275 3.28 -20.55 -11.47
C ARG A 275 3.09 -21.31 -10.15
N GLN A 276 3.59 -20.78 -9.04
CA GLN A 276 3.44 -21.39 -7.73
C GLN A 276 1.97 -21.42 -7.30
N LEU A 277 1.21 -20.32 -7.47
CA LEU A 277 -0.22 -20.28 -7.17
C LEU A 277 -0.99 -21.36 -7.95
N SER A 278 -0.71 -21.48 -9.28
CA SER A 278 -1.37 -22.50 -10.10
C SER A 278 -0.99 -23.91 -9.65
N ARG A 279 0.29 -24.18 -9.31
CA ARG A 279 0.74 -25.48 -8.85
C ARG A 279 0.05 -25.92 -7.54
N LEU A 280 -0.19 -24.98 -6.64
CA LEU A 280 -0.81 -25.25 -5.34
C LEU A 280 -2.33 -25.36 -5.40
N LEU A 281 -2.98 -24.96 -6.49
CA LEU A 281 -4.41 -25.01 -6.65
C LEU A 281 -4.84 -26.28 -7.38
N LYS A 282 -5.82 -27.01 -6.81
CA LYS A 282 -6.41 -28.21 -7.42
C LYS A 282 -7.13 -27.86 -8.73
N PRO A 283 -7.28 -28.82 -9.67
CA PRO A 283 -8.23 -28.65 -10.78
C PRO A 283 -9.63 -28.30 -10.26
N GLY A 284 -10.29 -27.31 -10.87
CA GLY A 284 -11.57 -26.76 -10.40
C GLY A 284 -11.47 -25.78 -9.23
N GLY A 285 -10.27 -25.55 -8.71
CA GLY A 285 -10.05 -24.65 -7.57
C GLY A 285 -10.17 -23.17 -7.94
N ARG A 286 -10.35 -22.31 -6.93
CA ARG A 286 -10.51 -20.86 -7.07
C ARG A 286 -9.40 -20.11 -6.36
N LEU A 287 -8.96 -19.03 -6.99
CA LEU A 287 -7.96 -18.08 -6.49
C LEU A 287 -8.58 -16.70 -6.31
N LEU A 288 -8.27 -16.03 -5.20
CA LEU A 288 -8.53 -14.61 -5.02
C LEU A 288 -7.23 -13.90 -4.61
N ILE A 289 -6.84 -12.88 -5.36
CA ILE A 289 -5.74 -11.97 -5.02
C ILE A 289 -6.32 -10.59 -4.76
N GLN A 290 -6.06 -10.03 -3.57
CA GLN A 290 -6.24 -8.60 -3.32
C GLN A 290 -4.88 -7.92 -3.49
N ALA A 291 -4.79 -6.92 -4.35
CA ALA A 291 -3.54 -6.27 -4.70
C ALA A 291 -3.68 -4.75 -4.86
N ILE A 292 -2.69 -4.01 -4.35
CA ILE A 292 -2.50 -2.61 -4.71
C ILE A 292 -1.91 -2.57 -6.13
N THR A 293 -2.49 -1.76 -6.99
CA THR A 293 -2.05 -1.63 -8.38
C THR A 293 -1.66 -0.21 -8.72
N ILE A 294 -0.64 -0.08 -9.57
CA ILE A 294 -0.34 1.17 -10.27
C ILE A 294 -1.15 1.24 -11.56
N ALA A 295 -1.59 2.43 -11.98
CA ALA A 295 -2.25 2.61 -13.26
C ALA A 295 -1.39 2.06 -14.41
N ASP A 296 -1.99 1.29 -15.34
CA ASP A 296 -1.29 0.62 -16.44
C ASP A 296 -0.45 1.60 -17.27
N GLN A 297 -0.98 2.82 -17.50
CA GLN A 297 -0.31 3.88 -18.26
C GLN A 297 0.98 4.38 -17.59
N ARG A 298 1.12 4.19 -16.27
CA ARG A 298 2.27 4.64 -15.47
C ARG A 298 3.23 3.50 -15.12
N HIS A 299 2.82 2.24 -15.29
CA HIS A 299 3.57 1.07 -14.84
C HIS A 299 5.00 1.02 -15.38
N ALA A 300 5.20 1.27 -16.68
CA ALA A 300 6.54 1.28 -17.29
C ALA A 300 7.46 2.38 -16.72
N GLN A 301 6.91 3.55 -16.37
CA GLN A 301 7.66 4.63 -15.73
C GLN A 301 7.98 4.28 -14.27
N TYR A 302 7.01 3.77 -13.53
CA TYR A 302 7.14 3.32 -12.15
C TYR A 302 8.27 2.29 -11.97
N LEU A 303 8.38 1.31 -12.86
CA LEU A 303 9.44 0.29 -12.81
C LEU A 303 10.87 0.84 -13.02
N ARG A 304 11.01 2.07 -13.50
CA ARG A 304 12.31 2.72 -13.73
C ARG A 304 12.80 3.52 -12.52
N GLY A 305 11.90 3.89 -11.64
CA GLY A 305 12.16 4.75 -10.49
C GLY A 305 12.13 4.00 -9.15
N VAL A 306 12.37 4.75 -8.11
CA VAL A 306 12.12 4.39 -6.72
C VAL A 306 11.38 5.57 -6.10
N ASP A 307 10.26 5.32 -5.47
CA ASP A 307 9.48 6.34 -4.80
C ASP A 307 9.75 6.38 -3.28
N PHE A 308 9.05 7.29 -2.60
CA PHE A 308 9.13 7.43 -1.15
C PHE A 308 8.74 6.16 -0.41
N ILE A 309 7.69 5.46 -0.86
CA ILE A 309 7.18 4.24 -0.22
C ILE A 309 8.20 3.11 -0.31
N GLN A 310 8.75 2.89 -1.49
CA GLN A 310 9.78 1.86 -1.71
C GLN A 310 11.07 2.15 -0.95
N ARG A 311 11.37 3.42 -0.68
CA ARG A 311 12.59 3.81 0.03
C ARG A 311 12.47 3.70 1.54
N TYR A 312 11.35 4.10 2.13
CA TYR A 312 11.23 4.31 3.57
C TYR A 312 10.23 3.41 4.27
N ILE A 313 9.20 2.92 3.57
CA ILE A 313 8.10 2.16 4.18
C ILE A 313 8.19 0.68 3.80
N PHE A 314 8.19 0.36 2.51
CA PHE A 314 8.24 -1.02 2.00
C PHE A 314 9.45 -1.24 1.08
N PRO A 315 10.67 -1.39 1.65
CA PRO A 315 11.86 -1.67 0.84
C PRO A 315 11.70 -2.94 0.00
N GLY A 316 12.01 -2.84 -1.30
CA GLY A 316 11.82 -3.94 -2.24
C GLY A 316 10.39 -4.13 -2.75
N GLY A 317 9.41 -3.39 -2.23
CA GLY A 317 8.03 -3.41 -2.71
C GLY A 317 7.91 -2.99 -4.17
N CYS A 318 6.97 -3.59 -4.90
CA CYS A 318 6.71 -3.27 -6.30
C CYS A 318 5.24 -3.52 -6.63
N LEU A 319 4.54 -2.46 -7.00
CA LEU A 319 3.13 -2.57 -7.37
C LEU A 319 3.00 -3.18 -8.77
N PRO A 320 2.18 -4.24 -8.94
CA PRO A 320 1.79 -4.70 -10.27
C PRO A 320 0.79 -3.73 -10.91
N SER A 321 0.57 -3.88 -12.22
CA SER A 321 -0.61 -3.32 -12.87
C SER A 321 -1.64 -4.42 -13.19
N VAL A 322 -2.89 -4.02 -13.45
CA VAL A 322 -3.97 -4.95 -13.81
C VAL A 322 -3.59 -5.75 -15.05
N SER A 323 -3.13 -5.07 -16.11
CA SER A 323 -2.71 -5.73 -17.37
C SER A 323 -1.54 -6.68 -17.15
N GLN A 324 -0.61 -6.35 -16.24
CA GLN A 324 0.50 -7.24 -15.91
C GLN A 324 0.00 -8.52 -15.24
N MET A 325 -0.88 -8.41 -14.22
CA MET A 325 -1.42 -9.58 -13.52
C MET A 325 -2.23 -10.48 -14.46
N ALA A 326 -3.12 -9.91 -15.27
CA ALA A 326 -3.91 -10.65 -16.26
C ALA A 326 -3.02 -11.33 -17.30
N GLY A 327 -1.98 -10.63 -17.77
CA GLY A 327 -1.03 -11.19 -18.71
C GLY A 327 -0.18 -12.32 -18.12
N LEU A 328 0.21 -12.24 -16.84
CA LEU A 328 0.93 -13.31 -16.14
C LEU A 328 0.02 -14.52 -15.90
N LEU A 329 -1.23 -14.29 -15.47
CA LEU A 329 -2.21 -15.35 -15.32
C LEU A 329 -2.35 -16.17 -16.62
N ALA A 330 -2.48 -15.47 -17.75
CA ALA A 330 -2.65 -16.13 -19.06
C ALA A 330 -1.40 -16.85 -19.58
N ARG A 331 -0.20 -16.34 -19.29
CA ARG A 331 1.03 -16.91 -19.84
C ARG A 331 1.70 -17.96 -18.94
N GLU A 332 1.54 -17.82 -17.63
CA GLU A 332 2.29 -18.62 -16.65
C GLU A 332 1.44 -19.70 -15.98
N THR A 333 0.12 -19.71 -16.25
CA THR A 333 -0.84 -20.61 -15.58
C THR A 333 -1.85 -21.18 -16.56
N ASP A 334 -2.61 -22.18 -16.10
CA ASP A 334 -3.80 -22.72 -16.73
C ASP A 334 -5.10 -22.11 -16.18
N MET A 335 -4.99 -21.12 -15.30
CA MET A 335 -6.12 -20.42 -14.69
C MET A 335 -6.71 -19.37 -15.62
N GLN A 336 -8.00 -19.14 -15.48
CA GLN A 336 -8.74 -18.09 -16.19
C GLN A 336 -9.17 -17.00 -15.23
N LEU A 337 -9.04 -15.74 -15.66
CA LEU A 337 -9.60 -14.59 -14.97
C LEU A 337 -11.13 -14.67 -15.00
N VAL A 338 -11.76 -14.69 -13.83
CA VAL A 338 -13.23 -14.76 -13.71
C VAL A 338 -13.83 -13.40 -13.43
N ARG A 339 -13.23 -12.67 -12.48
CA ARG A 339 -13.70 -11.33 -12.05
C ARG A 339 -12.54 -10.44 -11.68
N LEU A 340 -12.80 -9.13 -11.80
CA LEU A 340 -11.92 -8.10 -11.25
C LEU A 340 -12.78 -6.97 -10.68
N HIS A 341 -12.57 -6.65 -9.42
CA HIS A 341 -13.26 -5.56 -8.74
C HIS A 341 -12.25 -4.53 -8.25
N ASP A 342 -12.51 -3.27 -8.55
CA ASP A 342 -11.72 -2.14 -8.09
C ASP A 342 -12.31 -1.58 -6.77
N HIS A 343 -11.46 -1.46 -5.76
CA HIS A 343 -11.79 -0.98 -4.41
C HIS A 343 -10.90 0.19 -3.96
N GLY A 344 -10.29 0.93 -4.89
CA GLY A 344 -9.29 1.96 -4.58
C GLY A 344 -9.76 3.00 -3.56
N HIS A 345 -11.00 3.51 -3.67
CA HIS A 345 -11.54 4.48 -2.73
C HIS A 345 -11.77 3.91 -1.31
N HIS A 346 -11.98 2.59 -1.19
CA HIS A 346 -12.03 1.94 0.12
C HIS A 346 -10.66 2.00 0.82
N TYR A 347 -9.57 1.91 0.05
CA TYR A 347 -8.24 2.04 0.65
C TYR A 347 -7.95 3.47 1.10
N ALA A 348 -8.34 4.47 0.34
CA ALA A 348 -8.23 5.86 0.78
C ALA A 348 -8.89 6.05 2.14
N ARG A 349 -10.13 5.56 2.30
CA ARG A 349 -10.86 5.62 3.57
C ARG A 349 -10.19 4.81 4.68
N THR A 350 -9.65 3.63 4.37
CA THR A 350 -8.92 2.80 5.32
C THR A 350 -7.70 3.53 5.88
N LEU A 351 -6.93 4.18 4.99
CA LEU A 351 -5.76 4.96 5.35
C LEU A 351 -6.12 6.19 6.20
N ALA A 352 -7.24 6.85 5.91
CA ALA A 352 -7.76 7.94 6.73
C ALA A 352 -8.05 7.48 8.17
N HIS A 353 -8.76 6.34 8.34
CA HIS A 353 -9.01 5.77 9.68
C HIS A 353 -7.72 5.35 10.39
N TRP A 354 -6.76 4.74 9.67
CA TRP A 354 -5.48 4.39 10.27
C TRP A 354 -4.69 5.63 10.69
N CYS A 355 -4.68 6.68 9.85
CA CYS A 355 -4.01 7.94 10.15
C CYS A 355 -4.60 8.61 11.38
N GLU A 356 -5.92 8.70 11.47
CA GLU A 356 -6.64 9.29 12.62
C GLU A 356 -6.28 8.55 13.91
N ARG A 357 -6.36 7.21 13.93
CA ARG A 357 -6.01 6.39 15.09
C ARG A 357 -4.53 6.50 15.45
N PHE A 358 -3.65 6.49 14.46
CA PHE A 358 -2.21 6.63 14.66
C PHE A 358 -1.86 8.00 15.26
N LEU A 359 -2.47 9.09 14.77
CA LEU A 359 -2.24 10.43 15.30
C LEU A 359 -2.81 10.60 16.71
N ALA A 360 -3.89 9.90 17.05
CA ALA A 360 -4.41 9.86 18.42
C ALA A 360 -3.43 9.20 19.39
N LEU A 361 -2.59 8.25 18.91
CA LEU A 361 -1.53 7.62 19.69
C LEU A 361 -0.23 8.44 19.74
N ALA A 362 -0.05 9.41 18.85
CA ALA A 362 1.21 10.15 18.68
C ALA A 362 1.80 10.71 20.00
N PRO A 363 0.99 11.20 20.98
CA PRO A 363 1.53 11.67 22.28
C PRO A 363 2.18 10.57 23.13
N GLU A 364 1.76 9.31 22.94
CA GLU A 364 2.26 8.15 23.71
C GLU A 364 3.43 7.44 23.03
N LEU A 365 3.56 7.57 21.71
CA LEU A 365 4.59 6.86 20.92
C LEU A 365 6.02 7.13 21.40
N PRO A 366 6.42 8.36 21.83
CA PRO A 366 7.75 8.58 22.37
C PRO A 366 8.06 7.77 23.64
N LYS A 367 7.04 7.49 24.47
CA LYS A 367 7.20 6.64 25.66
C LYS A 367 7.44 5.17 25.31
N LEU A 368 7.02 4.76 24.11
CA LEU A 368 7.23 3.44 23.54
C LEU A 368 8.54 3.34 22.72
N GLY A 369 9.33 4.43 22.67
CA GLY A 369 10.62 4.47 21.99
C GLY A 369 10.59 4.95 20.53
N TYR A 370 9.46 5.41 20.02
CA TYR A 370 9.35 5.94 18.66
C TYR A 370 9.74 7.44 18.63
N SER A 371 10.56 7.83 17.66
CA SER A 371 10.99 9.20 17.50
C SER A 371 9.91 10.11 16.89
N GLN A 372 10.06 11.44 17.01
CA GLN A 372 9.21 12.40 16.30
C GLN A 372 9.35 12.26 14.78
N ASP A 373 10.55 11.96 14.29
CA ASP A 373 10.77 11.71 12.85
C ASP A 373 10.00 10.49 12.37
N PHE A 374 9.92 9.44 13.18
CA PHE A 374 9.10 8.26 12.89
C PHE A 374 7.60 8.64 12.79
N ILE A 375 7.10 9.43 13.72
CA ILE A 375 5.69 9.88 13.73
C ILE A 375 5.40 10.71 12.48
N ARG A 376 6.28 11.63 12.11
CA ARG A 376 6.16 12.44 10.90
C ARG A 376 6.25 11.59 9.63
N LEU A 377 7.15 10.62 9.59
CA LEU A 377 7.31 9.68 8.48
C LEU A 377 6.02 8.90 8.21
N TRP A 378 5.41 8.36 9.26
CA TRP A 378 4.19 7.57 9.15
C TRP A 378 2.97 8.44 8.78
N HIS A 379 2.87 9.64 9.35
CA HIS A 379 1.83 10.59 8.95
C HIS A 379 1.93 10.92 7.45
N PHE A 380 3.13 11.19 6.94
CA PHE A 380 3.35 11.44 5.51
C PHE A 380 3.03 10.20 4.66
N TYR A 381 3.41 9.02 5.10
CA TYR A 381 3.06 7.75 4.45
C TYR A 381 1.56 7.61 4.25
N PHE A 382 0.78 7.77 5.32
CA PHE A 382 -0.69 7.67 5.24
C PHE A 382 -1.25 8.70 4.26
N ALA A 383 -0.87 9.97 4.38
CA ALA A 383 -1.36 11.04 3.52
C ALA A 383 -0.97 10.84 2.04
N TYR A 384 0.27 10.40 1.79
CA TYR A 384 0.78 10.13 0.44
C TYR A 384 -0.01 9.02 -0.25
N CYS A 385 -0.25 7.91 0.44
CA CYS A 385 -1.02 6.79 -0.10
C CYS A 385 -2.50 7.14 -0.22
N GLU A 386 -3.12 7.76 0.79
CA GLU A 386 -4.52 8.17 0.78
C GLU A 386 -4.82 9.07 -0.43
N GLY A 387 -4.01 10.13 -0.62
CA GLY A 387 -4.15 11.03 -1.77
C GLY A 387 -3.98 10.31 -3.11
N GLY A 388 -3.05 9.34 -3.19
CA GLY A 388 -2.84 8.51 -4.36
C GLY A 388 -4.05 7.64 -4.72
N PHE A 389 -4.72 7.04 -3.74
CA PHE A 389 -5.94 6.25 -3.94
C PHE A 389 -7.14 7.13 -4.32
N TRP A 390 -7.31 8.30 -3.67
CA TRP A 390 -8.37 9.24 -4.03
C TRP A 390 -8.31 9.67 -5.49
N GLU A 391 -7.13 9.95 -5.99
CA GLU A 391 -6.93 10.43 -7.38
C GLU A 391 -6.58 9.28 -8.35
N ARG A 392 -6.72 8.02 -7.92
CA ARG A 392 -6.56 6.81 -8.73
C ARG A 392 -5.22 6.69 -9.46
N THR A 393 -4.17 7.29 -8.91
CA THR A 393 -2.79 7.06 -9.38
C THR A 393 -2.31 5.65 -9.02
N ILE A 394 -2.84 5.15 -7.93
CA ILE A 394 -2.81 3.76 -7.49
C ILE A 394 -4.25 3.32 -7.20
N SER A 395 -4.52 2.03 -7.27
CA SER A 395 -5.81 1.45 -6.90
C SER A 395 -5.64 0.15 -6.13
N LEU A 396 -6.74 -0.38 -5.62
CA LEU A 396 -6.83 -1.69 -5.02
C LEU A 396 -7.76 -2.55 -5.85
N VAL A 397 -7.33 -3.76 -6.19
CA VAL A 397 -8.21 -4.69 -6.91
C VAL A 397 -8.32 -6.02 -6.17
N GLN A 398 -9.50 -6.64 -6.28
CA GLN A 398 -9.66 -8.08 -6.05
C GLN A 398 -9.79 -8.77 -7.39
N LEU A 399 -8.80 -9.63 -7.71
CA LEU A 399 -8.73 -10.45 -8.90
C LEU A 399 -9.12 -11.87 -8.52
N GLU A 400 -10.16 -12.41 -9.14
CA GLU A 400 -10.61 -13.78 -9.00
C GLU A 400 -10.22 -14.58 -10.24
N ALA A 401 -9.62 -15.75 -10.05
CA ALA A 401 -9.31 -16.68 -11.10
C ALA A 401 -9.74 -18.10 -10.72
N ALA A 402 -9.98 -18.93 -11.72
CA ALA A 402 -10.34 -20.32 -11.51
C ALA A 402 -9.51 -21.24 -12.40
N LYS A 403 -9.16 -22.41 -11.88
CA LYS A 403 -8.45 -23.46 -12.60
C LYS A 403 -9.48 -24.39 -13.27
N PRO A 404 -9.31 -24.80 -14.54
CA PRO A 404 -10.23 -25.74 -15.17
C PRO A 404 -10.35 -27.04 -14.37
N GLY A 405 -11.58 -27.55 -14.25
CA GLY A 405 -11.84 -28.85 -13.62
C GLY A 405 -11.63 -30.02 -14.60
N PRO A 406 -11.67 -31.27 -14.12
CA PRO A 406 -11.53 -32.49 -14.95
C PRO A 406 -12.58 -32.59 -16.05
N ALA A 407 -13.76 -32.00 -15.89
CA ALA A 407 -14.87 -31.98 -16.87
C ALA A 407 -14.91 -30.66 -17.68
N GLY A 408 -13.85 -29.83 -17.62
CA GLY A 408 -13.86 -28.47 -18.16
C GLY A 408 -14.57 -27.48 -17.23
N TRP A 409 -15.01 -26.34 -17.76
CA TRP A 409 -15.83 -25.36 -17.01
C TRP A 409 -17.23 -25.93 -16.74
N SER A 410 -17.46 -26.48 -15.58
CA SER A 410 -18.79 -26.79 -15.05
C SER A 410 -19.16 -25.80 -13.94
N GLY A 411 -19.05 -24.54 -14.19
CA GLY A 411 -19.45 -23.51 -13.25
C GLY A 411 -20.71 -22.83 -13.76
N ASP A 412 -21.85 -23.08 -13.16
CA ASP A 412 -22.96 -22.16 -13.23
C ASP A 412 -22.45 -20.81 -12.72
N LEU A 413 -22.33 -19.85 -13.64
CA LEU A 413 -22.13 -18.46 -13.24
C LEU A 413 -23.34 -18.12 -12.37
N PRO A 414 -23.16 -17.74 -11.07
CA PRO A 414 -24.29 -17.24 -10.33
C PRO A 414 -24.84 -16.05 -11.12
N VAL A 415 -26.03 -16.20 -11.65
CA VAL A 415 -26.79 -15.10 -12.21
C VAL A 415 -27.00 -14.16 -11.04
N SER A 416 -26.24 -13.08 -10.99
CA SER A 416 -26.43 -12.02 -10.01
C SER A 416 -27.85 -11.50 -10.18
N GLY A 417 -28.74 -11.96 -9.31
CA GLY A 417 -30.00 -11.28 -9.07
C GLY A 417 -29.69 -9.84 -8.64
N HIS A 418 -30.37 -8.91 -9.21
CA HIS A 418 -30.30 -7.45 -9.16
C HIS A 418 -30.14 -6.84 -7.77
#